data_b5f1319282e2e6f815c36f1838aa9585
#
_entry.id   b5f1319282e2e6f815c36f1838aa9585
#
_cell.length_a   1.000
_cell.length_b   1.000
_cell.length_c   1.000
_cell.angle_alpha   90.00
_cell.angle_beta   90.00
_cell.angle_gamma   90.00
#
_symmetry.space_group_name_H-M   'P 1'
#
loop_
_entity.id
_entity.type
_entity.pdbx_description
1 polymer ?
#
loop_
_entity_poly.entity_id
_entity_poly.type
_entity_poly.pdbx_seq_one_letter_code
_entity_poly.pdbx_strand_id
1 'polypeptide(L)'
;MEWFWYIIAALGAGVGTGLVGLSAATVMVPMLIVLCPSFTGETGAYQATAVALASDILGSAVATYTYAKHKNIDLKRGWLIMAIILIMSAIGSYAAFLTGNVVLGGFTLILTVCIGIRFLVKPDSAKKNPVKNGTKLGLKEVILSFACGIPIGFGTGFVGSGGGMTMLIVLSAFFGMELKTAVGTSTFIMTFTALIASASHIMIHPAIFFEKWDVMLLCIVVATTASLVSARFANRVNNRTVGLVTGVVLTVLGIAMIILNYWVM
;
A
#
# COMPACT_ATOMS: atom_id res chain seq x y z
N MET A 1 5.19 26.09 8.01
CA MET A 1 3.96 25.56 7.41
C MET A 1 4.08 24.12 6.90
N GLU A 2 5.26 23.63 6.55
CA GLU A 2 5.44 22.27 6.01
C GLU A 2 5.06 21.15 6.97
N TRP A 3 5.30 21.31 8.28
CA TRP A 3 4.93 20.32 9.31
C TRP A 3 3.45 19.92 9.29
N PHE A 4 2.58 20.85 8.92
CA PHE A 4 1.16 20.59 8.73
C PHE A 4 0.91 19.59 7.58
N TRP A 5 1.63 19.74 6.47
CA TRP A 5 1.51 18.85 5.31
C TRP A 5 2.09 17.46 5.59
N TYR A 6 3.18 17.38 6.37
CA TYR A 6 3.73 16.08 6.81
C TYR A 6 2.70 15.31 7.63
N ILE A 7 2.03 15.98 8.56
CA ILE A 7 0.98 15.36 9.40
C ILE A 7 -0.20 14.90 8.53
N ILE A 8 -0.68 15.72 7.59
CA ILE A 8 -1.80 15.35 6.71
C ILE A 8 -1.42 14.16 5.82
N ALA A 9 -0.24 14.17 5.21
CA ALA A 9 0.25 13.09 4.38
C ALA A 9 0.37 11.77 5.18
N ALA A 10 0.93 11.84 6.38
CA ALA A 10 1.08 10.69 7.26
C ALA A 10 -0.27 10.16 7.79
N LEU A 11 -1.22 11.05 8.13
CA LEU A 11 -2.59 10.65 8.49
C LEU A 11 -3.30 9.94 7.34
N GLY A 12 -3.27 10.55 6.15
CA GLY A 12 -3.88 9.96 4.96
C GLY A 12 -3.29 8.59 4.63
N ALA A 13 -1.95 8.47 4.69
CA ALA A 13 -1.25 7.21 4.48
C ALA A 13 -1.64 6.16 5.53
N GLY A 14 -1.62 6.51 6.83
CA GLY A 14 -1.96 5.59 7.91
C GLY A 14 -3.43 5.12 7.84
N VAL A 15 -4.36 6.02 7.53
CA VAL A 15 -5.77 5.67 7.31
C VAL A 15 -5.90 4.73 6.12
N GLY A 16 -5.21 5.02 5.02
CA GLY A 16 -5.19 4.16 3.83
C GLY A 16 -4.61 2.78 4.12
N THR A 17 -3.50 2.71 4.86
CA THR A 17 -2.88 1.43 5.25
C THR A 17 -3.81 0.61 6.15
N GLY A 18 -4.38 1.20 7.18
CA GLY A 18 -5.19 0.47 8.16
C GLY A 18 -6.59 0.07 7.67
N LEU A 19 -7.25 0.88 6.83
CA LEU A 19 -8.60 0.59 6.30
C LEU A 19 -8.55 -0.26 5.04
N VAL A 20 -7.58 0.00 4.18
CA VAL A 20 -7.59 -0.48 2.78
C VAL A 20 -6.42 -1.40 2.50
N GLY A 21 -5.38 -1.38 3.33
CA GLY A 21 -4.13 -2.07 3.04
C GLY A 21 -3.34 -1.39 1.92
N LEU A 22 -3.42 -0.05 1.83
CA LEU A 22 -2.59 0.74 0.93
C LEU A 22 -1.19 0.91 1.47
N SER A 23 -0.20 0.95 0.59
CA SER A 23 1.14 1.38 0.96
C SER A 23 1.15 2.88 1.26
N ALA A 24 1.84 3.26 2.34
CA ALA A 24 2.04 4.65 2.71
C ALA A 24 2.71 5.44 1.57
N ALA A 25 3.60 4.81 0.81
CA ALA A 25 4.27 5.43 -0.32
C ALA A 25 3.29 5.92 -1.40
N THR A 26 2.18 5.22 -1.62
CA THR A 26 1.17 5.62 -2.61
C THR A 26 0.55 6.99 -2.30
N VAL A 27 0.43 7.33 -1.02
CA VAL A 27 -0.19 8.58 -0.56
C VAL A 27 0.86 9.63 -0.20
N MET A 28 1.87 9.24 0.59
CA MET A 28 2.84 10.19 1.14
C MET A 28 3.79 10.75 0.07
N VAL A 29 4.30 9.90 -0.82
CA VAL A 29 5.33 10.34 -1.78
C VAL A 29 4.84 11.51 -2.63
N PRO A 30 3.71 11.41 -3.36
CA PRO A 30 3.26 12.54 -4.15
C PRO A 30 2.83 13.74 -3.31
N MET A 31 2.25 13.53 -2.12
CA MET A 31 1.91 14.65 -1.24
C MET A 31 3.15 15.41 -0.75
N LEU A 32 4.20 14.70 -0.36
CA LEU A 32 5.44 15.32 0.11
C LEU A 32 6.14 16.09 -1.02
N ILE A 33 6.23 15.50 -2.23
CA ILE A 33 6.88 16.15 -3.37
C ILE A 33 6.13 17.42 -3.80
N VAL A 34 4.79 17.38 -3.80
CA VAL A 34 3.98 18.48 -4.34
C VAL A 34 3.77 19.59 -3.31
N LEU A 35 3.51 19.23 -2.05
CA LEU A 35 3.08 20.19 -1.03
C LEU A 35 4.23 20.69 -0.14
N CYS A 36 5.40 20.05 -0.21
CA CYS A 36 6.51 20.36 0.69
C CYS A 36 7.77 20.73 -0.11
N PRO A 37 8.11 22.03 -0.18
CA PRO A 37 9.31 22.51 -0.86
C PRO A 37 10.62 21.85 -0.42
N SER A 38 10.68 21.33 0.82
CA SER A 38 11.87 20.60 1.32
C SER A 38 12.09 19.24 0.66
N PHE A 39 11.16 18.74 -0.13
CA PHE A 39 11.27 17.52 -0.94
C PHE A 39 11.38 17.80 -2.45
N THR A 40 11.70 19.04 -2.83
CA THR A 40 12.00 19.43 -4.22
C THR A 40 13.47 19.21 -4.54
N GLY A 41 13.78 19.00 -5.84
CA GLY A 41 15.16 18.80 -6.31
C GLY A 41 15.46 17.33 -6.64
N GLU A 42 16.70 17.03 -7.05
CA GLU A 42 17.10 15.74 -7.58
C GLU A 42 16.94 14.58 -6.58
N THR A 43 17.14 14.84 -5.29
CA THR A 43 17.02 13.82 -4.21
C THR A 43 15.65 13.79 -3.55
N GLY A 44 14.77 14.78 -3.81
CA GLY A 44 13.50 14.96 -3.11
C GLY A 44 12.57 13.76 -3.20
N ALA A 45 12.43 13.17 -4.38
CA ALA A 45 11.62 11.98 -4.59
C ALA A 45 12.17 10.77 -3.81
N TYR A 46 13.47 10.62 -3.74
CA TYR A 46 14.13 9.56 -2.98
C TYR A 46 13.91 9.74 -1.47
N GLN A 47 14.07 10.96 -0.96
CA GLN A 47 13.81 11.29 0.45
C GLN A 47 12.35 11.07 0.84
N ALA A 48 11.40 11.52 0.00
CA ALA A 48 9.97 11.29 0.22
C ALA A 48 9.65 9.78 0.25
N THR A 49 10.26 8.99 -0.64
CA THR A 49 10.12 7.54 -0.66
C THR A 49 10.71 6.90 0.60
N ALA A 50 11.86 7.36 1.05
CA ALA A 50 12.49 6.87 2.29
C ALA A 50 11.59 7.10 3.51
N VAL A 51 11.04 8.30 3.67
CA VAL A 51 10.08 8.64 4.74
C VAL A 51 8.83 7.77 4.68
N ALA A 52 8.30 7.58 3.48
CA ALA A 52 7.09 6.78 3.27
C ALA A 52 7.30 5.29 3.55
N LEU A 53 8.40 4.71 3.07
CA LEU A 53 8.73 3.29 3.31
C LEU A 53 8.99 3.00 4.79
N ALA A 54 9.72 3.89 5.48
CA ALA A 54 9.95 3.75 6.91
C ALA A 54 8.61 3.79 7.70
N SER A 55 7.70 4.68 7.30
CA SER A 55 6.36 4.78 7.89
C SER A 55 5.50 3.55 7.58
N ASP A 56 5.66 2.98 6.39
CA ASP A 56 4.89 1.82 5.93
C ASP A 56 5.25 0.54 6.72
N ILE A 57 6.51 0.37 7.13
CA ILE A 57 6.93 -0.78 7.94
C ILE A 57 6.10 -0.89 9.22
N LEU A 58 6.09 0.16 10.04
CA LEU A 58 5.38 0.13 11.31
C LEU A 58 3.86 0.26 11.14
N GLY A 59 3.41 1.08 10.18
CA GLY A 59 1.99 1.24 9.87
C GLY A 59 1.34 -0.07 9.43
N SER A 60 1.97 -0.80 8.51
CA SER A 60 1.47 -2.09 8.03
C SER A 60 1.63 -3.21 9.06
N ALA A 61 2.71 -3.23 9.85
CA ALA A 61 2.91 -4.19 10.92
C ALA A 61 1.83 -4.10 12.01
N VAL A 62 1.49 -2.87 12.44
CA VAL A 62 0.44 -2.63 13.43
C VAL A 62 -0.95 -2.97 12.89
N ALA A 63 -1.23 -2.64 11.62
CA ALA A 63 -2.45 -3.07 10.94
C ALA A 63 -2.52 -4.60 10.88
N THR A 64 -1.46 -5.27 10.43
CA THR A 64 -1.34 -6.72 10.39
C THR A 64 -1.62 -7.35 11.75
N TYR A 65 -0.99 -6.86 12.82
CA TYR A 65 -1.25 -7.32 14.18
C TYR A 65 -2.73 -7.18 14.56
N THR A 66 -3.34 -6.03 14.22
CA THR A 66 -4.75 -5.77 14.52
C THR A 66 -5.67 -6.73 13.78
N TYR A 67 -5.46 -6.96 12.49
CA TYR A 67 -6.23 -7.92 11.70
C TYR A 67 -5.98 -9.37 12.14
N ALA A 68 -4.75 -9.73 12.51
CA ALA A 68 -4.40 -11.05 13.04
C ALA A 68 -5.16 -11.35 14.34
N LYS A 69 -5.21 -10.39 15.27
CA LYS A 69 -5.96 -10.51 16.52
C LYS A 69 -7.45 -10.79 16.30
N HIS A 70 -8.02 -10.28 15.21
CA HIS A 70 -9.41 -10.53 14.82
C HIS A 70 -9.57 -11.73 13.86
N LYS A 71 -8.52 -12.53 13.65
CA LYS A 71 -8.49 -13.71 12.74
C LYS A 71 -8.80 -13.35 11.27
N ASN A 72 -8.57 -12.11 10.88
CA ASN A 72 -8.78 -11.57 9.54
C ASN A 72 -7.48 -11.54 8.72
N ILE A 73 -6.72 -12.64 8.74
CA ILE A 73 -5.51 -12.84 7.90
C ILE A 73 -5.47 -14.29 7.41
N ASP A 74 -5.16 -14.48 6.15
CA ASP A 74 -4.82 -15.80 5.59
C ASP A 74 -3.30 -15.92 5.37
N LEU A 75 -2.61 -16.40 6.39
CA LEU A 75 -1.15 -16.54 6.37
C LEU A 75 -0.67 -17.50 5.27
N LYS A 76 -1.39 -18.60 5.00
CA LYS A 76 -0.94 -19.59 4.01
C LYS A 76 -0.86 -19.01 2.61
N ARG A 77 -1.93 -18.34 2.17
CA ARG A 77 -1.95 -17.64 0.88
C ARG A 77 -1.05 -16.41 0.89
N GLY A 78 -1.02 -15.70 2.02
CA GLY A 78 -0.17 -14.54 2.23
C GLY A 78 1.31 -14.86 2.01
N TRP A 79 1.85 -15.92 2.61
CA TRP A 79 3.25 -16.34 2.44
C TRP A 79 3.60 -16.70 0.99
N LEU A 80 2.73 -17.44 0.31
CA LEU A 80 2.96 -17.84 -1.08
C LEU A 80 3.01 -16.63 -2.00
N ILE A 81 2.01 -15.77 -1.90
CA ILE A 81 1.92 -14.55 -2.74
C ILE A 81 3.06 -13.60 -2.41
N MET A 82 3.41 -13.44 -1.12
CA MET A 82 4.51 -12.61 -0.67
C MET A 82 5.85 -13.05 -1.28
N ALA A 83 6.15 -14.34 -1.23
CA ALA A 83 7.40 -14.85 -1.81
C ALA A 83 7.51 -14.53 -3.31
N ILE A 84 6.43 -14.71 -4.06
CA ILE A 84 6.37 -14.39 -5.49
C ILE A 84 6.58 -12.88 -5.71
N ILE A 85 5.88 -12.04 -4.94
CA ILE A 85 5.96 -10.59 -5.05
C ILE A 85 7.36 -10.08 -4.75
N LEU A 86 8.01 -10.58 -3.71
CA LEU A 86 9.37 -10.16 -3.33
C LEU A 86 10.37 -10.45 -4.46
N ILE A 87 10.32 -11.65 -5.03
CA ILE A 87 11.20 -12.02 -6.16
C ILE A 87 10.92 -11.13 -7.38
N MET A 88 9.66 -10.98 -7.74
CA MET A 88 9.27 -10.20 -8.92
C MET A 88 9.47 -8.70 -8.74
N SER A 89 9.35 -8.19 -7.50
CA SER A 89 9.65 -6.79 -7.18
C SER A 89 11.13 -6.47 -7.36
N ALA A 90 12.04 -7.38 -6.99
CA ALA A 90 13.46 -7.20 -7.25
C ALA A 90 13.75 -7.14 -8.76
N ILE A 91 13.11 -8.01 -9.55
CA ILE A 91 13.23 -7.99 -11.02
C ILE A 91 12.65 -6.71 -11.60
N GLY A 92 11.48 -6.26 -11.11
CA GLY A 92 10.84 -5.02 -11.54
C GLY A 92 11.68 -3.78 -11.22
N SER A 93 12.29 -3.72 -10.05
CA SER A 93 13.19 -2.63 -9.66
C SER A 93 14.44 -2.57 -10.55
N TYR A 94 15.01 -3.73 -10.89
CA TYR A 94 16.12 -3.80 -11.83
C TYR A 94 15.73 -3.34 -13.23
N ALA A 95 14.53 -3.74 -13.71
CA ALA A 95 14.01 -3.28 -14.99
C ALA A 95 13.76 -1.76 -15.01
N ALA A 96 13.25 -1.18 -13.91
CA ALA A 96 13.08 0.26 -13.76
C ALA A 96 14.42 1.01 -13.85
N PHE A 97 15.46 0.48 -13.24
CA PHE A 97 16.81 1.03 -13.34
C PHE A 97 17.34 1.07 -14.78
N LEU A 98 17.05 0.04 -15.58
CA LEU A 98 17.47 -0.04 -16.99
C LEU A 98 16.69 0.91 -17.91
N THR A 99 15.44 1.21 -17.61
CA THR A 99 14.56 1.98 -18.51
C THR A 99 14.55 3.49 -18.24
N GLY A 100 15.14 3.93 -17.12
CA GLY A 100 15.09 5.34 -16.71
C GLY A 100 13.70 5.76 -16.21
N ASN A 101 13.62 6.93 -15.59
CA ASN A 101 12.39 7.45 -14.96
C ASN A 101 11.20 7.45 -15.91
N VAL A 102 10.15 6.68 -15.61
CA VAL A 102 9.00 6.59 -16.50
C VAL A 102 7.65 6.66 -15.79
N VAL A 103 6.86 7.53 -16.32
CA VAL A 103 5.39 7.64 -16.61
C VAL A 103 4.39 6.66 -15.96
N LEU A 104 4.77 5.72 -15.12
CA LEU A 104 3.85 4.72 -14.54
C LEU A 104 3.06 5.22 -13.32
N GLY A 105 3.41 6.36 -12.75
CA GLY A 105 2.66 6.97 -11.65
C GLY A 105 1.19 7.26 -12.02
N GLY A 106 0.94 7.77 -13.22
CA GLY A 106 -0.41 8.10 -13.70
C GLY A 106 -1.34 6.90 -13.79
N PHE A 107 -0.85 5.75 -14.26
CA PHE A 107 -1.67 4.52 -14.36
C PHE A 107 -2.15 4.05 -12.97
N THR A 108 -1.28 4.10 -11.98
CA THR A 108 -1.63 3.71 -10.60
C THR A 108 -2.71 4.63 -10.01
N LEU A 109 -2.66 5.93 -10.30
CA LEU A 109 -3.65 6.90 -9.83
C LEU A 109 -5.03 6.65 -10.46
N ILE A 110 -5.09 6.42 -11.77
CA ILE A 110 -6.35 6.08 -12.46
C ILE A 110 -6.92 4.78 -11.90
N LEU A 111 -6.09 3.77 -11.71
CA LEU A 111 -6.50 2.50 -11.12
C LEU A 111 -7.06 2.71 -9.70
N THR A 112 -6.46 3.58 -8.90
CA THR A 112 -6.94 3.93 -7.55
C THR A 112 -8.36 4.46 -7.58
N VAL A 113 -8.64 5.42 -8.46
CA VAL A 113 -10.00 6.00 -8.61
C VAL A 113 -10.99 4.96 -9.08
N CYS A 114 -10.65 4.18 -10.11
CA CYS A 114 -11.54 3.13 -10.63
C CYS A 114 -11.93 2.11 -9.55
N ILE A 115 -10.96 1.73 -8.71
CA ILE A 115 -11.20 0.81 -7.59
C ILE A 115 -12.05 1.45 -6.51
N GLY A 116 -11.76 2.72 -6.17
CA GLY A 116 -12.57 3.49 -5.24
C GLY A 116 -14.04 3.52 -5.66
N ILE A 117 -14.30 3.89 -6.91
CA ILE A 117 -15.64 3.89 -7.50
C ILE A 117 -16.28 2.49 -7.46
N ARG A 118 -15.52 1.44 -7.77
CA ARG A 118 -16.03 0.06 -7.67
C ARG A 118 -16.50 -0.30 -6.27
N PHE A 119 -15.74 0.09 -5.22
CA PHE A 119 -16.15 -0.15 -3.83
C PHE A 119 -17.36 0.70 -3.41
N LEU A 120 -17.52 1.90 -3.97
CA LEU A 120 -18.74 2.72 -3.77
C LEU A 120 -19.97 2.07 -4.38
N VAL A 121 -19.85 1.54 -5.60
CA VAL A 121 -20.98 0.92 -6.33
C VAL A 121 -21.30 -0.48 -5.77
N LYS A 122 -20.28 -1.25 -5.38
CA LYS A 122 -20.43 -2.61 -4.86
C LYS A 122 -19.57 -2.79 -3.60
N PRO A 123 -19.99 -2.26 -2.46
CA PRO A 123 -19.24 -2.33 -1.20
C PRO A 123 -19.10 -3.76 -0.67
N ASP A 124 -20.05 -4.64 -0.95
CA ASP A 124 -20.00 -6.07 -0.60
C ASP A 124 -19.38 -6.88 -1.74
N SER A 125 -18.07 -6.69 -1.98
CA SER A 125 -17.35 -7.42 -3.05
C SER A 125 -17.06 -8.88 -2.72
N ALA A 126 -17.39 -9.35 -1.52
CA ALA A 126 -17.21 -10.75 -1.15
C ALA A 126 -18.12 -11.66 -1.99
N LYS A 127 -17.56 -12.77 -2.49
CA LYS A 127 -18.36 -13.84 -3.09
C LYS A 127 -19.40 -14.32 -2.09
N LYS A 128 -20.56 -14.81 -2.57
CA LYS A 128 -21.63 -15.40 -1.72
C LYS A 128 -21.10 -16.47 -0.76
N ASN A 129 -20.00 -17.15 -1.11
CA ASN A 129 -19.27 -18.11 -0.26
C ASN A 129 -17.80 -17.71 -0.20
N PRO A 130 -17.39 -16.86 0.76
CA PRO A 130 -16.00 -16.46 0.90
C PRO A 130 -15.15 -17.70 1.28
N VAL A 131 -13.93 -17.70 0.77
CA VAL A 131 -12.96 -18.76 1.12
C VAL A 131 -12.62 -18.65 2.60
N LYS A 132 -12.83 -19.73 3.34
CA LYS A 132 -12.50 -19.79 4.77
C LYS A 132 -10.99 -19.75 4.99
N ASN A 133 -10.56 -18.94 5.96
CA ASN A 133 -9.15 -18.87 6.36
C ASN A 133 -8.61 -20.26 6.73
N GLY A 134 -7.39 -20.55 6.29
CA GLY A 134 -6.71 -21.78 6.65
C GLY A 134 -7.09 -23.05 5.87
N THR A 135 -7.97 -22.95 4.85
CA THR A 135 -8.21 -24.08 3.93
C THR A 135 -6.93 -24.46 3.18
N LYS A 136 -6.82 -25.75 2.80
CA LYS A 136 -5.67 -26.21 2.02
C LYS A 136 -5.57 -25.46 0.68
N LEU A 137 -4.35 -25.08 0.32
CA LEU A 137 -4.07 -24.50 -1.00
C LEU A 137 -4.33 -25.53 -2.08
N GLY A 138 -5.32 -25.24 -2.93
CA GLY A 138 -5.57 -26.04 -4.13
C GLY A 138 -4.65 -25.63 -5.27
N LEU A 139 -4.48 -26.50 -6.26
CA LEU A 139 -3.66 -26.19 -7.46
C LEU A 139 -4.11 -24.91 -8.16
N LYS A 140 -5.42 -24.65 -8.23
CA LYS A 140 -5.98 -23.41 -8.79
C LYS A 140 -5.50 -22.16 -8.07
N GLU A 141 -5.39 -22.22 -6.75
CA GLU A 141 -4.95 -21.08 -5.91
C GLU A 141 -3.45 -20.83 -6.07
N VAL A 142 -2.67 -21.90 -6.22
CA VAL A 142 -1.23 -21.80 -6.53
C VAL A 142 -1.02 -21.14 -7.89
N ILE A 143 -1.69 -21.64 -8.93
CA ILE A 143 -1.61 -21.05 -10.28
C ILE A 143 -2.06 -19.57 -10.25
N LEU A 144 -3.15 -19.26 -9.55
CA LEU A 144 -3.64 -17.89 -9.42
C LEU A 144 -2.65 -17.00 -8.66
N SER A 145 -1.95 -17.54 -7.65
CA SER A 145 -0.91 -16.80 -6.91
C SER A 145 0.25 -16.41 -7.82
N PHE A 146 0.67 -17.30 -8.72
CA PHE A 146 1.68 -16.97 -9.72
C PHE A 146 1.15 -16.00 -10.77
N ALA A 147 -0.03 -16.25 -11.34
CA ALA A 147 -0.63 -15.42 -12.38
C ALA A 147 -0.87 -13.96 -11.94
N CYS A 148 -1.22 -13.76 -10.67
CA CYS A 148 -1.44 -12.43 -10.10
C CYS A 148 -0.20 -11.87 -9.40
N GLY A 149 0.55 -12.69 -8.69
CA GLY A 149 1.73 -12.28 -7.93
C GLY A 149 2.87 -11.77 -8.82
N ILE A 150 3.07 -12.38 -9.99
CA ILE A 150 4.10 -11.97 -10.97
C ILE A 150 3.86 -10.52 -11.43
N PRO A 151 2.72 -10.17 -12.05
CA PRO A 151 2.50 -8.79 -12.51
C PRO A 151 2.41 -7.77 -11.37
N ILE A 152 1.86 -8.16 -10.20
CA ILE A 152 1.82 -7.26 -9.04
C ILE A 152 3.23 -7.01 -8.52
N GLY A 153 4.02 -8.05 -8.32
CA GLY A 153 5.39 -7.93 -7.83
C GLY A 153 6.25 -7.11 -8.78
N PHE A 154 6.22 -7.44 -10.08
CA PHE A 154 6.93 -6.68 -11.09
C PHE A 154 6.50 -5.20 -11.11
N GLY A 155 5.20 -4.92 -11.15
CA GLY A 155 4.67 -3.56 -11.10
C GLY A 155 5.03 -2.82 -9.82
N THR A 156 5.01 -3.49 -8.66
CA THR A 156 5.42 -2.91 -7.38
C THR A 156 6.89 -2.48 -7.40
N GLY A 157 7.78 -3.32 -7.91
CA GLY A 157 9.20 -3.00 -8.03
C GLY A 157 9.48 -1.94 -9.09
N PHE A 158 8.80 -2.03 -10.23
CA PHE A 158 9.00 -1.13 -11.36
C PHE A 158 8.49 0.28 -11.09
N VAL A 159 7.33 0.42 -10.46
CA VAL A 159 6.67 1.72 -10.16
C VAL A 159 7.08 2.28 -8.80
N GLY A 160 7.58 1.44 -7.89
CA GLY A 160 7.92 1.86 -6.52
C GLY A 160 6.71 2.15 -5.62
N SER A 161 5.49 1.92 -6.09
CA SER A 161 4.25 2.28 -5.40
C SER A 161 3.60 1.11 -4.67
N GLY A 162 4.34 0.38 -3.86
CA GLY A 162 3.86 -0.73 -3.02
C GLY A 162 2.49 -1.33 -3.43
N GLY A 163 2.47 -2.50 -4.03
CA GLY A 163 1.28 -3.13 -4.66
C GLY A 163 0.04 -3.39 -3.78
N GLY A 164 -0.08 -2.71 -2.64
CA GLY A 164 -1.12 -2.97 -1.64
C GLY A 164 -2.55 -2.90 -2.20
N MET A 165 -2.82 -1.92 -3.06
CA MET A 165 -4.15 -1.74 -3.63
C MET A 165 -4.50 -2.81 -4.66
N THR A 166 -3.56 -3.11 -5.56
CA THR A 166 -3.70 -4.17 -6.55
C THR A 166 -3.86 -5.52 -5.85
N MET A 167 -3.13 -5.70 -4.73
CA MET A 167 -3.24 -6.86 -3.86
C MET A 167 -4.63 -7.00 -3.25
N LEU A 168 -5.21 -5.92 -2.72
CA LEU A 168 -6.55 -5.95 -2.15
C LEU A 168 -7.59 -6.45 -3.16
N ILE A 169 -7.50 -5.98 -4.42
CA ILE A 169 -8.41 -6.43 -5.48
C ILE A 169 -8.19 -7.89 -5.79
N VAL A 170 -6.95 -8.29 -5.95
CA VAL A 170 -6.62 -9.68 -6.29
C VAL A 170 -7.12 -10.61 -5.19
N LEU A 171 -6.84 -10.32 -3.93
CA LEU A 171 -7.27 -11.13 -2.80
C LEU A 171 -8.80 -11.17 -2.66
N SER A 172 -9.49 -10.03 -2.87
CA SER A 172 -10.94 -9.97 -2.73
C SER A 172 -11.68 -10.51 -3.96
N ALA A 173 -11.29 -10.13 -5.18
CA ALA A 173 -12.01 -10.47 -6.40
C ALA A 173 -11.64 -11.85 -6.96
N PHE A 174 -10.34 -12.18 -7.02
CA PHE A 174 -9.87 -13.42 -7.62
C PHE A 174 -9.82 -14.57 -6.61
N PHE A 175 -9.24 -14.34 -5.43
CA PHE A 175 -9.23 -15.36 -4.38
C PHE A 175 -10.55 -15.46 -3.63
N GLY A 176 -11.45 -14.46 -3.75
CA GLY A 176 -12.76 -14.47 -3.09
C GLY A 176 -12.67 -14.37 -1.58
N MET A 177 -11.62 -13.73 -1.05
CA MET A 177 -11.49 -13.46 0.38
C MET A 177 -12.50 -12.39 0.81
N GLU A 178 -12.95 -12.46 2.05
CA GLU A 178 -13.67 -11.35 2.67
C GLU A 178 -12.78 -10.10 2.70
N LEU A 179 -13.40 -8.93 2.57
CA LEU A 179 -12.67 -7.66 2.47
C LEU A 179 -11.68 -7.47 3.64
N LYS A 180 -12.09 -7.72 4.87
CA LYS A 180 -11.22 -7.61 6.04
C LYS A 180 -10.03 -8.57 5.99
N THR A 181 -10.26 -9.81 5.55
CA THR A 181 -9.19 -10.80 5.38
C THR A 181 -8.25 -10.40 4.24
N ALA A 182 -8.77 -9.87 3.15
CA ALA A 182 -7.96 -9.36 2.05
C ALA A 182 -7.08 -8.19 2.50
N VAL A 183 -7.64 -7.22 3.25
CA VAL A 183 -6.89 -6.10 3.81
C VAL A 183 -5.82 -6.59 4.79
N GLY A 184 -6.17 -7.46 5.74
CA GLY A 184 -5.20 -7.99 6.70
C GLY A 184 -4.07 -8.80 6.04
N THR A 185 -4.39 -9.57 5.00
CA THR A 185 -3.39 -10.33 4.24
C THR A 185 -2.51 -9.42 3.40
N SER A 186 -3.08 -8.35 2.79
CA SER A 186 -2.29 -7.37 2.03
C SER A 186 -1.35 -6.59 2.95
N THR A 187 -1.80 -6.14 4.14
CA THR A 187 -0.93 -5.45 5.11
C THR A 187 0.21 -6.34 5.60
N PHE A 188 -0.06 -7.65 5.79
CA PHE A 188 0.97 -8.63 6.12
C PHE A 188 2.06 -8.68 5.02
N ILE A 189 1.67 -8.81 3.76
CA ILE A 189 2.61 -8.82 2.64
C ILE A 189 3.37 -7.50 2.55
N MET A 190 2.68 -6.37 2.73
CA MET A 190 3.27 -5.04 2.70
C MET A 190 4.33 -4.82 3.78
N THR A 191 4.16 -5.36 4.97
CA THR A 191 5.17 -5.25 6.04
C THR A 191 6.52 -5.78 5.57
N PHE A 192 6.54 -6.93 4.90
CA PHE A 192 7.79 -7.51 4.39
C PHE A 192 8.30 -6.80 3.14
N THR A 193 7.42 -6.40 2.24
CA THR A 193 7.84 -5.64 1.04
C THR A 193 8.43 -4.28 1.40
N ALA A 194 7.84 -3.58 2.38
CA ALA A 194 8.36 -2.32 2.88
C ALA A 194 9.72 -2.47 3.59
N LEU A 195 9.90 -3.55 4.38
CA LEU A 195 11.19 -3.87 5.00
C LEU A 195 12.30 -4.07 3.96
N ILE A 196 12.04 -4.87 2.93
CA ILE A 196 13.03 -5.13 1.87
C ILE A 196 13.30 -3.88 1.05
N ALA A 197 12.26 -3.12 0.70
CA ALA A 197 12.41 -1.87 -0.04
C ALA A 197 13.21 -0.84 0.77
N SER A 198 12.92 -0.66 2.07
CA SER A 198 13.71 0.22 2.95
C SER A 198 15.16 -0.24 3.06
N ALA A 199 15.40 -1.54 3.24
CA ALA A 199 16.75 -2.08 3.29
C ALA A 199 17.51 -1.80 1.99
N SER A 200 16.88 -1.99 0.83
CA SER A 200 17.47 -1.69 -0.48
C SER A 200 17.81 -0.20 -0.63
N HIS A 201 16.93 0.70 -0.20
CA HIS A 201 17.17 2.14 -0.21
C HIS A 201 18.36 2.52 0.69
N ILE A 202 18.42 1.97 1.91
CA ILE A 202 19.53 2.20 2.82
C ILE A 202 20.86 1.70 2.23
N MET A 203 20.86 0.55 1.57
CA MET A 203 22.06 -0.01 0.95
C MET A 203 22.58 0.83 -0.23
N ILE A 204 21.68 1.46 -0.98
CA ILE A 204 22.03 2.27 -2.16
C ILE A 204 22.56 3.65 -1.73
N HIS A 205 21.81 4.39 -0.91
CA HIS A 205 22.16 5.75 -0.48
C HIS A 205 21.79 6.00 0.99
N PRO A 206 22.56 5.49 1.95
CA PRO A 206 22.24 5.63 3.38
C PRO A 206 22.18 7.09 3.85
N ALA A 207 23.07 7.94 3.34
CA ALA A 207 23.10 9.36 3.71
C ALA A 207 21.80 10.08 3.32
N ILE A 208 21.33 9.87 2.08
CA ILE A 208 20.07 10.48 1.60
C ILE A 208 18.87 9.90 2.33
N PHE A 209 18.89 8.60 2.64
CA PHE A 209 17.78 7.93 3.35
C PHE A 209 17.53 8.57 4.73
N PHE A 210 18.59 8.88 5.46
CA PHE A 210 18.48 9.45 6.82
C PHE A 210 18.54 10.98 6.87
N GLU A 211 18.65 11.67 5.76
CA GLU A 211 18.77 13.13 5.71
C GLU A 211 17.58 13.85 6.34
N LYS A 212 16.36 13.31 6.17
CA LYS A 212 15.11 13.84 6.74
C LYS A 212 14.62 13.00 7.93
N TRP A 213 15.52 12.59 8.82
CA TRP A 213 15.16 11.68 9.93
C TRP A 213 14.12 12.24 10.90
N ASP A 214 14.08 13.57 11.09
CA ASP A 214 13.11 14.30 11.93
C ASP A 214 11.69 14.17 11.35
N VAL A 215 11.52 14.45 10.06
CA VAL A 215 10.26 14.26 9.32
C VAL A 215 9.87 12.79 9.30
N MET A 216 10.86 11.90 9.11
CA MET A 216 10.64 10.45 9.10
C MET A 216 10.06 9.98 10.44
N LEU A 217 10.62 10.38 11.57
CA LEU A 217 10.11 10.01 12.89
C LEU A 217 8.68 10.52 13.12
N LEU A 218 8.41 11.78 12.76
CA LEU A 218 7.06 12.34 12.86
C LEU A 218 6.07 11.50 12.03
N CYS A 219 6.40 11.26 10.76
CA CYS A 219 5.54 10.51 9.85
C CYS A 219 5.33 9.06 10.31
N ILE A 220 6.35 8.39 10.83
CA ILE A 220 6.23 7.05 11.41
C ILE A 220 5.21 7.05 12.54
N VAL A 221 5.33 7.97 13.50
CA VAL A 221 4.43 8.03 14.67
C VAL A 221 2.99 8.31 14.23
N VAL A 222 2.80 9.31 13.38
CA VAL A 222 1.46 9.71 12.92
C VAL A 222 0.82 8.62 12.05
N ALA A 223 1.54 8.07 11.07
CA ALA A 223 1.02 7.04 10.20
C ALA A 223 0.72 5.74 10.95
N THR A 224 1.59 5.33 11.88
CA THR A 224 1.38 4.13 12.70
C THR A 224 0.15 4.28 13.61
N THR A 225 -0.01 5.42 14.27
CA THR A 225 -1.18 5.67 15.12
C THR A 225 -2.47 5.72 14.30
N ALA A 226 -2.47 6.40 13.17
CA ALA A 226 -3.60 6.46 12.25
C ALA A 226 -3.96 5.07 11.70
N SER A 227 -2.94 4.26 11.32
CA SER A 227 -3.13 2.89 10.86
C SER A 227 -3.73 1.99 11.95
N LEU A 228 -3.27 2.10 13.19
CA LEU A 228 -3.82 1.37 14.32
C LEU A 228 -5.29 1.71 14.56
N VAL A 229 -5.63 2.98 14.57
CA VAL A 229 -7.00 3.45 14.81
C VAL A 229 -7.92 3.00 13.68
N SER A 230 -7.51 3.20 12.44
CA SER A 230 -8.30 2.84 11.26
C SER A 230 -8.46 1.32 11.10
N ALA A 231 -7.43 0.52 11.38
CA ALA A 231 -7.53 -0.95 11.40
C ALA A 231 -8.46 -1.46 12.51
N ARG A 232 -8.42 -0.85 13.70
CA ARG A 232 -9.37 -1.18 14.79
C ARG A 232 -10.80 -0.84 14.40
N PHE A 233 -11.02 0.32 13.80
CA PHE A 233 -12.33 0.72 13.29
C PHE A 233 -12.83 -0.27 12.23
N ALA A 234 -12.02 -0.60 11.23
CA ALA A 234 -12.38 -1.55 10.18
C ALA A 234 -12.80 -2.93 10.73
N ASN A 235 -12.13 -3.40 11.78
CA ASN A 235 -12.47 -4.68 12.40
C ASN A 235 -13.74 -4.65 13.27
N ARG A 236 -14.20 -3.47 13.71
CA ARG A 236 -15.41 -3.30 14.52
C ARG A 236 -16.69 -3.13 13.72
N VAL A 237 -16.60 -2.58 12.50
CA VAL A 237 -17.75 -2.35 11.63
C VAL A 237 -17.97 -3.52 10.67
N ASN A 238 -19.12 -3.55 9.98
CA ASN A 238 -19.42 -4.60 9.00
C ASN A 238 -18.63 -4.43 7.68
N ASN A 239 -18.55 -5.49 6.87
CA ASN A 239 -17.78 -5.47 5.60
C ASN A 239 -18.32 -4.42 4.61
N ARG A 240 -19.63 -4.17 4.60
CA ARG A 240 -20.25 -3.14 3.75
C ARG A 240 -19.78 -1.74 4.11
N THR A 241 -19.73 -1.41 5.41
CA THR A 241 -19.22 -0.13 5.89
C THR A 241 -17.74 0.03 5.56
N VAL A 242 -16.94 -1.03 5.78
CA VAL A 242 -15.52 -1.01 5.39
C VAL A 242 -15.41 -0.75 3.88
N GLY A 243 -16.18 -1.45 3.06
CA GLY A 243 -16.18 -1.25 1.60
C GLY A 243 -16.54 0.18 1.18
N LEU A 244 -17.59 0.76 1.77
CA LEU A 244 -18.00 2.15 1.49
C LEU A 244 -16.90 3.15 1.89
N VAL A 245 -16.39 3.04 3.12
CA VAL A 245 -15.31 3.92 3.62
C VAL A 245 -14.05 3.76 2.77
N THR A 246 -13.68 2.53 2.42
CA THR A 246 -12.60 2.23 1.48
C THR A 246 -12.82 2.92 0.14
N GLY A 247 -14.03 2.81 -0.42
CA GLY A 247 -14.39 3.45 -1.68
C GLY A 247 -14.25 4.98 -1.63
N VAL A 248 -14.76 5.62 -0.56
CA VAL A 248 -14.62 7.07 -0.35
C VAL A 248 -13.15 7.46 -0.23
N VAL A 249 -12.38 6.79 0.64
CA VAL A 249 -10.96 7.10 0.86
C VAL A 249 -10.17 6.97 -0.44
N LEU A 250 -10.34 5.87 -1.18
CA LEU A 250 -9.62 5.65 -2.45
C LEU A 250 -10.00 6.68 -3.52
N THR A 251 -11.30 6.99 -3.65
CA THR A 251 -11.77 7.94 -4.65
C THR A 251 -11.25 9.34 -4.34
N VAL A 252 -11.39 9.79 -3.09
CA VAL A 252 -10.93 11.12 -2.66
C VAL A 252 -9.41 11.24 -2.80
N LEU A 253 -8.66 10.27 -2.29
CA LEU A 253 -7.19 10.26 -2.40
C LEU A 253 -6.75 10.19 -3.87
N GLY A 254 -7.35 9.30 -4.67
CA GLY A 254 -6.99 9.15 -6.07
C GLY A 254 -7.26 10.42 -6.88
N ILE A 255 -8.42 11.08 -6.69
CA ILE A 255 -8.74 12.34 -7.34
C ILE A 255 -7.79 13.45 -6.88
N ALA A 256 -7.56 13.58 -5.56
CA ALA A 256 -6.63 14.55 -5.02
C ALA A 256 -5.22 14.38 -5.62
N MET A 257 -4.75 13.13 -5.74
CA MET A 257 -3.46 12.81 -6.32
C MET A 257 -3.39 13.12 -7.83
N ILE A 258 -4.45 12.85 -8.59
CA ILE A 258 -4.52 13.21 -10.01
C ILE A 258 -4.44 14.73 -10.17
N ILE A 259 -5.21 15.49 -9.38
CA ILE A 259 -5.17 16.95 -9.40
C ILE A 259 -3.77 17.45 -9.05
N LEU A 260 -3.17 16.95 -7.98
CA LEU A 260 -1.83 17.35 -7.56
C LEU A 260 -0.78 17.01 -8.62
N ASN A 261 -0.87 15.84 -9.25
CA ASN A 261 0.07 15.44 -10.31
C ASN A 261 -0.08 16.30 -11.58
N TYR A 262 -1.32 16.71 -11.90
CA TYR A 262 -1.60 17.61 -13.04
C TYR A 262 -1.12 19.05 -12.79
N TRP A 263 -1.09 19.50 -11.52
CA TRP A 263 -0.60 20.84 -11.15
C TRP A 263 0.93 20.96 -11.16
N VAL A 264 1.64 19.82 -11.15
CA VAL A 264 3.12 19.76 -11.11
C VAL A 264 3.73 19.56 -12.49
N MET A 265 2.95 19.11 -13.48
CA MET A 265 3.33 19.10 -14.89
C MET A 265 3.08 20.45 -15.54
#